data_4303a8117a7931e24275102bd248bbd9
#
_entry.id   4303a8117a7931e24275102bd248bbd9
#
_cell.length_a   1.000
_cell.length_b   1.000
_cell.length_c   1.000
_cell.angle_alpha   90.00
_cell.angle_beta   90.00
_cell.angle_gamma   90.00
#
_symmetry.space_group_name_H-M   'P 1'
#
loop_
_entity.id
_entity.type
_entity.pdbx_description
1 polymer ?
#
loop_
_entity_poly.entity_id
_entity_poly.type
_entity_poly.pdbx_seq_one_letter_code
_entity_poly.pdbx_strand_id
1 'polypeptide(L)'
;MRGFKTNELWLFEYLVRSTQDELREYVADVLKAKYTEVVITKEYVCAVGDIPIALVAHLDTVFEKPVKDLYYDTRKNVLWSPDGLGADDRVGVYAILHILRNTSLRPSIIFTTDEEIGGLGAEALVLQYFECPFPNLKYIIQLDRQGTNDCVFYDLYNPKFIDYIESFGFVEDFGTFSDISVLCPEWKICGVNLSVGYKNEHNRIETLNAGALFDTINKVIRMLKEKDIPNFEYYRNYHSIWFDNICKNFPTDGDGFYVHCRGCGQLFSEYETFPVKGLDGHTCFYCPDCIPSNVEWCAECEEAFEIDPANPHSEYCKDCIGGLVKCHMTSTSKALENSSTKSSVTPKESVIQKQKNYSKDSSKPKKT
;
A
#
# COMPACT_ATOMS: atom_id res chain seq x y z
N MET A 1 -28.74 -6.20 -7.44
CA MET A 1 -27.72 -5.76 -6.47
C MET A 1 -28.41 -5.01 -5.35
N ARG A 2 -28.01 -5.27 -4.10
CA ARG A 2 -28.57 -4.62 -2.92
C ARG A 2 -28.01 -3.18 -2.81
N GLY A 3 -28.87 -2.21 -2.46
CA GLY A 3 -28.45 -0.88 -2.07
C GLY A 3 -28.59 -0.63 -0.58
N PHE A 4 -28.26 0.57 -0.12
CA PHE A 4 -28.45 0.97 1.27
C PHE A 4 -29.92 1.02 1.65
N LYS A 5 -30.25 0.52 2.83
CA LYS A 5 -31.51 0.83 3.52
C LYS A 5 -31.37 2.19 4.23
N THR A 6 -32.47 2.81 4.58
CA THR A 6 -32.48 4.15 5.22
C THR A 6 -31.60 4.22 6.47
N ASN A 7 -31.68 3.22 7.35
CA ASN A 7 -30.88 3.17 8.58
C ASN A 7 -29.40 2.80 8.33
N GLU A 8 -29.08 2.12 7.23
CA GLU A 8 -27.73 1.79 6.80
C GLU A 8 -27.08 3.01 6.17
N LEU A 9 -27.81 3.76 5.36
CA LEU A 9 -27.33 5.01 4.76
C LEU A 9 -27.00 6.04 5.84
N TRP A 10 -27.81 6.15 6.88
CA TRP A 10 -27.55 7.07 8.00
C TRP A 10 -26.17 6.80 8.64
N LEU A 11 -25.82 5.52 8.86
CA LEU A 11 -24.49 5.21 9.40
C LEU A 11 -23.37 5.65 8.45
N PHE A 12 -23.48 5.33 7.16
CA PHE A 12 -22.47 5.74 6.19
C PHE A 12 -22.34 7.27 6.12
N GLU A 13 -23.47 7.98 6.08
CA GLU A 13 -23.52 9.44 6.11
C GLU A 13 -22.84 10.02 7.36
N TYR A 14 -23.04 9.40 8.54
CA TYR A 14 -22.36 9.78 9.77
C TYR A 14 -20.84 9.61 9.62
N LEU A 15 -20.37 8.48 9.09
CA LEU A 15 -18.94 8.20 8.96
C LEU A 15 -18.23 9.20 8.03
N VAL A 16 -18.79 9.49 6.85
CA VAL A 16 -18.16 10.43 5.90
C VAL A 16 -18.24 11.90 6.36
N ARG A 17 -19.12 12.21 7.30
CA ARG A 17 -19.27 13.55 7.91
C ARG A 17 -18.47 13.73 9.20
N SER A 18 -17.82 12.70 9.68
CA SER A 18 -17.01 12.76 10.89
C SER A 18 -15.53 13.00 10.57
N THR A 19 -14.84 13.69 11.47
CA THR A 19 -13.38 13.77 11.49
C THR A 19 -12.77 12.44 11.92
N GLN A 20 -11.46 12.24 11.70
CA GLN A 20 -10.75 11.06 12.17
C GLN A 20 -10.88 10.87 13.69
N ASP A 21 -10.73 11.93 14.48
CA ASP A 21 -10.82 11.86 15.93
C ASP A 21 -12.23 11.48 16.41
N GLU A 22 -13.28 12.06 15.82
CA GLU A 22 -14.67 11.71 16.12
C GLU A 22 -14.94 10.24 15.79
N LEU A 23 -14.40 9.74 14.68
CA LEU A 23 -14.55 8.33 14.32
C LEU A 23 -13.78 7.41 15.28
N ARG A 24 -12.57 7.79 15.66
CA ARG A 24 -11.78 7.02 16.64
C ARG A 24 -12.54 6.84 17.95
N GLU A 25 -13.13 7.90 18.48
CA GLU A 25 -13.97 7.84 19.67
C GLU A 25 -15.21 6.97 19.44
N TYR A 26 -15.88 7.14 18.31
CA TYR A 26 -17.08 6.39 17.99
C TYR A 26 -16.82 4.89 17.83
N VAL A 27 -15.79 4.48 17.08
CA VAL A 27 -15.46 3.06 16.92
C VAL A 27 -14.99 2.44 18.26
N ALA A 28 -14.26 3.21 19.08
CA ALA A 28 -13.86 2.78 20.42
C ALA A 28 -15.08 2.45 21.28
N ASP A 29 -16.11 3.29 21.27
CA ASP A 29 -17.33 3.05 22.03
C ASP A 29 -18.14 1.85 21.50
N VAL A 30 -18.20 1.69 20.18
CA VAL A 30 -18.81 0.50 19.55
C VAL A 30 -18.07 -0.77 19.95
N LEU A 31 -16.72 -0.76 19.95
CA LEU A 31 -15.94 -1.94 20.33
C LEU A 31 -16.06 -2.26 21.82
N LYS A 32 -15.99 -1.27 22.72
CA LYS A 32 -16.22 -1.48 24.18
C LYS A 32 -17.56 -2.12 24.48
N ALA A 33 -18.60 -1.82 23.69
CA ALA A 33 -19.91 -2.42 23.85
C ALA A 33 -20.01 -3.89 23.39
N LYS A 34 -19.01 -4.39 22.66
CA LYS A 34 -19.07 -5.70 21.99
C LYS A 34 -17.91 -6.63 22.32
N TYR A 35 -16.80 -6.11 22.82
CA TYR A 35 -15.57 -6.83 23.12
C TYR A 35 -15.15 -6.60 24.56
N THR A 36 -14.52 -7.60 25.15
CA THR A 36 -13.97 -7.52 26.51
C THR A 36 -12.59 -6.89 26.56
N GLU A 37 -11.81 -7.06 25.50
CA GLU A 37 -10.46 -6.56 25.36
C GLU A 37 -10.41 -5.54 24.23
N VAL A 38 -10.24 -4.27 24.58
CA VAL A 38 -10.14 -3.14 23.64
C VAL A 38 -8.97 -2.27 24.03
N VAL A 39 -8.08 -2.03 23.10
CA VAL A 39 -6.97 -1.09 23.25
C VAL A 39 -7.27 0.16 22.44
N ILE A 40 -7.07 1.32 23.04
CA ILE A 40 -7.35 2.62 22.44
C ILE A 40 -6.13 3.50 22.64
N THR A 41 -5.55 3.95 21.53
CA THR A 41 -4.46 4.92 21.50
C THR A 41 -4.85 6.11 20.62
N LYS A 42 -3.92 6.99 20.32
CA LYS A 42 -4.12 8.04 19.31
C LYS A 42 -4.03 7.48 17.91
N GLU A 43 -3.18 6.48 17.75
CA GLU A 43 -2.74 5.94 16.46
C GLU A 43 -3.64 4.79 16.00
N TYR A 44 -4.31 4.10 16.92
CA TYR A 44 -5.19 2.98 16.57
C TYR A 44 -6.20 2.64 17.66
N VAL A 45 -7.25 1.92 17.26
CA VAL A 45 -8.22 1.25 18.15
C VAL A 45 -8.30 -0.20 17.73
N CYS A 46 -8.02 -1.13 18.63
CA CYS A 46 -8.14 -2.54 18.33
C CYS A 46 -8.89 -3.32 19.40
N ALA A 47 -9.48 -4.46 19.00
CA ALA A 47 -10.21 -5.36 19.87
C ALA A 47 -9.92 -6.82 19.55
N VAL A 48 -9.74 -7.63 20.58
CA VAL A 48 -9.51 -9.08 20.45
C VAL A 48 -10.83 -9.81 20.33
N GLY A 49 -11.00 -10.56 19.24
CA GLY A 49 -12.17 -11.38 18.94
C GLY A 49 -11.96 -12.87 19.22
N ASP A 50 -13.03 -13.65 19.06
CA ASP A 50 -13.03 -15.12 19.20
C ASP A 50 -12.86 -15.85 17.86
N ILE A 51 -13.00 -15.14 16.73
CA ILE A 51 -12.74 -15.68 15.39
C ILE A 51 -11.27 -15.37 15.03
N PRO A 52 -10.48 -16.36 14.56
CA PRO A 52 -9.06 -16.19 14.27
C PRO A 52 -8.79 -15.45 12.94
N ILE A 53 -9.53 -14.40 12.69
CA ILE A 53 -9.39 -13.47 11.55
C ILE A 53 -9.48 -12.05 12.12
N ALA A 54 -8.60 -11.16 11.66
CA ALA A 54 -8.71 -9.74 11.95
C ALA A 54 -9.28 -8.99 10.74
N LEU A 55 -10.12 -8.01 11.00
CA LEU A 55 -10.59 -7.03 10.00
C LEU A 55 -9.91 -5.69 10.26
N VAL A 56 -9.39 -5.07 9.21
CA VAL A 56 -8.64 -3.82 9.26
C VAL A 56 -9.31 -2.78 8.36
N ALA A 57 -9.35 -1.53 8.82
CA ALA A 57 -9.71 -0.34 8.05
C ALA A 57 -9.06 0.89 8.68
N HIS A 58 -8.77 1.94 7.89
CA HIS A 58 -8.25 3.17 8.46
C HIS A 58 -9.33 4.25 8.65
N LEU A 59 -9.05 5.19 9.57
CA LEU A 59 -10.01 6.20 10.01
C LEU A 59 -9.84 7.55 9.33
N ASP A 60 -8.71 7.79 8.70
CA ASP A 60 -8.41 9.03 7.97
C ASP A 60 -8.94 9.01 6.52
N THR A 61 -8.65 10.03 5.80
CA THR A 61 -8.89 10.23 4.38
C THR A 61 -8.08 11.44 3.92
N VAL A 62 -7.72 11.51 2.66
CA VAL A 62 -6.98 12.67 2.09
C VAL A 62 -7.75 13.98 2.13
N PHE A 63 -9.06 13.97 2.39
CA PHE A 63 -9.87 15.18 2.41
C PHE A 63 -9.81 15.87 3.77
N GLU A 64 -9.33 17.12 3.79
CA GLU A 64 -9.23 17.93 5.03
C GLU A 64 -10.59 18.23 5.69
N LYS A 65 -11.67 18.16 4.93
CA LYS A 65 -13.02 18.57 5.40
C LYS A 65 -13.99 17.43 5.27
N PRO A 66 -14.81 17.19 6.30
CA PRO A 66 -15.91 16.25 6.23
C PRO A 66 -16.90 16.58 5.09
N VAL A 67 -17.55 15.55 4.57
CA VAL A 67 -18.57 15.67 3.52
C VAL A 67 -19.74 16.52 4.00
N LYS A 68 -20.13 17.52 3.22
CA LYS A 68 -21.34 18.34 3.48
C LYS A 68 -22.55 17.76 2.78
N ASP A 69 -22.42 17.57 1.47
CA ASP A 69 -23.50 17.15 0.59
C ASP A 69 -23.24 15.74 0.08
N LEU A 70 -24.00 14.77 0.55
CA LEU A 70 -23.96 13.38 0.11
C LEU A 70 -25.13 13.11 -0.82
N TYR A 71 -24.84 12.57 -1.99
CA TYR A 71 -25.83 12.18 -2.99
C TYR A 71 -25.85 10.67 -3.18
N TYR A 72 -27.05 10.12 -3.34
CA TYR A 72 -27.24 8.70 -3.62
C TYR A 72 -28.18 8.49 -4.80
N ASP A 73 -27.62 8.07 -5.94
CA ASP A 73 -28.41 7.57 -7.07
C ASP A 73 -28.88 6.15 -6.80
N THR A 74 -30.08 6.00 -6.31
CA THR A 74 -30.66 4.68 -5.97
C THR A 74 -30.90 3.78 -7.18
N ARG A 75 -30.94 4.33 -8.42
CA ARG A 75 -31.10 3.54 -9.64
C ARG A 75 -29.79 2.86 -10.04
N LYS A 76 -28.68 3.58 -9.87
CA LYS A 76 -27.34 3.09 -10.17
C LYS A 76 -26.65 2.45 -8.96
N ASN A 77 -27.22 2.61 -7.75
CA ASN A 77 -26.59 2.25 -6.49
C ASN A 77 -25.25 2.94 -6.26
N VAL A 78 -25.11 4.20 -6.63
CA VAL A 78 -23.86 4.98 -6.54
C VAL A 78 -24.03 6.16 -5.60
N LEU A 79 -23.11 6.31 -4.65
CA LEU A 79 -22.97 7.46 -3.78
C LEU A 79 -21.78 8.31 -4.24
N TRP A 80 -21.88 9.62 -4.04
CA TRP A 80 -20.85 10.59 -4.36
C TRP A 80 -21.05 11.92 -3.61
N SER A 81 -19.99 12.71 -3.58
CA SER A 81 -20.03 14.07 -3.03
C SER A 81 -19.23 15.00 -3.96
N PRO A 82 -19.66 16.27 -4.18
CA PRO A 82 -18.95 17.22 -5.04
C PRO A 82 -17.57 17.62 -4.50
N ASP A 83 -17.37 17.50 -3.19
CA ASP A 83 -16.12 17.88 -2.52
C ASP A 83 -15.16 16.72 -2.25
N GLY A 84 -15.48 15.54 -2.76
CA GLY A 84 -14.85 14.26 -2.44
C GLY A 84 -15.69 13.48 -1.45
N LEU A 85 -15.70 12.15 -1.57
CA LEU A 85 -16.55 11.28 -0.74
C LEU A 85 -15.82 10.81 0.53
N GLY A 86 -14.50 10.63 0.45
CA GLY A 86 -13.72 9.98 1.50
C GLY A 86 -14.17 8.53 1.73
N ALA A 87 -14.54 7.85 0.65
CA ALA A 87 -14.92 6.44 0.69
C ALA A 87 -13.72 5.57 1.08
N ASP A 88 -12.55 5.98 0.68
CA ASP A 88 -11.25 5.57 1.17
C ASP A 88 -10.95 6.25 2.51
N ASP A 89 -10.96 5.58 3.73
CA ASP A 89 -11.51 4.21 3.90
C ASP A 89 -12.74 4.20 4.82
N ARG A 90 -13.59 5.24 4.74
CA ARG A 90 -14.87 5.26 5.51
C ARG A 90 -15.77 4.07 5.15
N VAL A 91 -15.54 3.48 3.98
CA VAL A 91 -16.29 2.32 3.49
C VAL A 91 -15.87 1.05 4.19
N GLY A 92 -14.58 0.82 4.41
CA GLY A 92 -14.09 -0.30 5.22
C GLY A 92 -14.53 -0.21 6.67
N VAL A 93 -14.44 0.99 7.26
CA VAL A 93 -15.01 1.24 8.59
C VAL A 93 -16.50 0.89 8.61
N TYR A 94 -17.28 1.34 7.62
CA TYR A 94 -18.69 0.98 7.49
C TYR A 94 -18.89 -0.54 7.38
N ALA A 95 -18.12 -1.23 6.54
CA ALA A 95 -18.24 -2.67 6.33
C ALA A 95 -18.03 -3.44 7.64
N ILE A 96 -16.99 -3.12 8.39
CA ILE A 96 -16.71 -3.72 9.71
C ILE A 96 -17.87 -3.46 10.67
N LEU A 97 -18.29 -2.21 10.82
CA LEU A 97 -19.39 -1.84 11.70
C LEU A 97 -20.71 -2.51 11.29
N HIS A 98 -20.96 -2.65 9.97
CA HIS A 98 -22.13 -3.35 9.46
C HIS A 98 -22.13 -4.83 9.85
N ILE A 99 -20.99 -5.52 9.72
CA ILE A 99 -20.81 -6.92 10.15
C ILE A 99 -21.10 -7.04 11.64
N LEU A 100 -20.50 -6.21 12.48
CA LEU A 100 -20.64 -6.24 13.92
C LEU A 100 -22.07 -5.92 14.41
N ARG A 101 -22.82 -5.10 13.67
CA ARG A 101 -24.22 -4.74 14.02
C ARG A 101 -25.22 -5.80 13.61
N ASN A 102 -24.99 -6.46 12.47
CA ASN A 102 -25.98 -7.36 11.87
C ASN A 102 -25.67 -8.84 12.09
N THR A 103 -24.61 -9.16 12.82
CA THR A 103 -24.22 -10.53 13.13
C THR A 103 -23.75 -10.65 14.59
N SER A 104 -23.66 -11.89 15.07
CA SER A 104 -22.99 -12.22 16.34
C SER A 104 -21.50 -12.53 16.17
N LEU A 105 -20.97 -12.41 14.96
CA LEU A 105 -19.56 -12.69 14.67
C LEU A 105 -18.66 -11.67 15.39
N ARG A 106 -17.56 -12.16 15.93
CA ARG A 106 -16.57 -11.33 16.64
C ARG A 106 -15.16 -11.64 16.16
N PRO A 107 -14.82 -11.24 14.93
CA PRO A 107 -13.40 -11.24 14.49
C PRO A 107 -12.61 -10.24 15.32
N SER A 108 -11.29 -10.34 15.36
CA SER A 108 -10.46 -9.26 15.87
C SER A 108 -10.61 -8.03 14.97
N ILE A 109 -10.51 -6.83 15.54
CA ILE A 109 -10.71 -5.57 14.82
C ILE A 109 -9.50 -4.69 15.01
N ILE A 110 -9.07 -4.03 13.94
CA ILE A 110 -8.02 -3.01 13.93
C ILE A 110 -8.54 -1.82 13.13
N PHE A 111 -8.62 -0.66 13.78
CA PHE A 111 -8.82 0.62 13.14
C PHE A 111 -7.56 1.46 13.33
N THR A 112 -6.92 1.85 12.25
CA THR A 112 -5.71 2.67 12.24
C THR A 112 -6.02 4.13 11.98
N THR A 113 -5.10 5.02 12.28
CA THR A 113 -5.12 6.44 11.89
C THR A 113 -3.94 6.73 10.98
N ASP A 114 -4.05 7.83 10.22
CA ASP A 114 -2.93 8.37 9.46
C ASP A 114 -2.30 7.36 8.47
N GLU A 115 -3.15 6.54 7.82
CA GLU A 115 -2.74 5.63 6.74
C GLU A 115 -2.26 6.45 5.53
N GLU A 116 -3.03 7.47 5.16
CA GLU A 116 -2.84 8.34 3.98
C GLU A 116 -1.55 9.19 4.03
N ILE A 117 -0.93 9.27 5.18
CA ILE A 117 0.36 9.97 5.37
C ILE A 117 1.50 9.01 5.73
N GLY A 118 1.36 7.72 5.35
CA GLY A 118 2.40 6.71 5.41
C GLY A 118 2.18 5.59 6.42
N GLY A 119 0.93 5.28 6.80
CA GLY A 119 0.60 4.12 7.64
C GLY A 119 1.02 4.25 9.10
N LEU A 120 1.05 5.48 9.65
CA LEU A 120 1.58 5.74 10.99
C LEU A 120 0.86 4.95 12.09
N GLY A 121 -0.46 4.69 11.90
CA GLY A 121 -1.23 3.87 12.84
C GLY A 121 -0.79 2.41 12.86
N ALA A 122 -0.56 1.83 11.69
CA ALA A 122 -0.05 0.47 11.56
C ALA A 122 1.39 0.35 12.10
N GLU A 123 2.27 1.31 11.78
CA GLU A 123 3.62 1.37 12.34
C GLU A 123 3.62 1.46 13.87
N ALA A 124 2.78 2.31 14.45
CA ALA A 124 2.66 2.43 15.90
C ALA A 124 2.19 1.12 16.55
N LEU A 125 1.29 0.40 15.90
CA LEU A 125 0.78 -0.88 16.38
C LEU A 125 1.86 -1.96 16.39
N VAL A 126 2.67 -2.09 15.33
CA VAL A 126 3.77 -3.06 15.30
C VAL A 126 4.92 -2.67 16.22
N LEU A 127 5.20 -1.39 16.39
CA LEU A 127 6.19 -0.90 17.36
C LEU A 127 5.79 -1.19 18.80
N GLN A 128 4.50 -1.15 19.12
CA GLN A 128 3.99 -1.51 20.44
C GLN A 128 3.96 -3.03 20.64
N TYR A 129 3.67 -3.80 19.60
CA TYR A 129 3.52 -5.24 19.64
C TYR A 129 4.39 -5.90 18.57
N PHE A 130 5.65 -6.19 18.89
CA PHE A 130 6.57 -6.93 18.00
C PHE A 130 6.07 -8.33 17.65
N GLU A 131 5.25 -8.93 18.50
CA GLU A 131 4.52 -10.15 18.22
C GLU A 131 3.03 -9.84 18.11
N CYS A 132 2.32 -10.55 17.24
CA CYS A 132 0.90 -10.33 17.01
C CYS A 132 0.11 -10.40 18.35
N PRO A 133 -0.60 -9.34 18.74
CA PRO A 133 -1.34 -9.30 20.00
C PRO A 133 -2.67 -10.08 19.95
N PHE A 134 -3.05 -10.61 18.79
CA PHE A 134 -4.30 -11.33 18.58
C PHE A 134 -4.06 -12.85 18.68
N PRO A 135 -4.57 -13.53 19.70
CA PRO A 135 -4.34 -14.96 19.91
C PRO A 135 -4.86 -15.80 18.73
N ASN A 136 -4.03 -16.75 18.27
CA ASN A 136 -4.38 -17.71 17.23
C ASN A 136 -4.83 -17.10 15.88
N LEU A 137 -4.47 -15.86 15.60
CA LEU A 137 -4.80 -15.20 14.35
C LEU A 137 -4.23 -15.99 13.17
N LYS A 138 -5.06 -16.28 12.18
CA LYS A 138 -4.69 -17.08 11.01
C LYS A 138 -4.41 -16.23 9.79
N TYR A 139 -5.19 -15.16 9.59
CA TYR A 139 -4.95 -14.18 8.56
C TYR A 139 -5.69 -12.87 8.85
N ILE A 140 -5.34 -11.84 8.10
CA ILE A 140 -5.87 -10.48 8.20
C ILE A 140 -6.61 -10.13 6.91
N ILE A 141 -7.77 -9.50 7.03
CA ILE A 141 -8.52 -8.91 5.91
C ILE A 141 -8.58 -7.41 6.11
N GLN A 142 -7.96 -6.64 5.23
CA GLN A 142 -8.21 -5.21 5.13
C GLN A 142 -9.33 -4.95 4.14
N LEU A 143 -10.16 -3.95 4.42
CA LEU A 143 -11.34 -3.61 3.62
C LEU A 143 -11.18 -2.23 3.03
N ASP A 144 -10.12 -2.05 2.25
CA ASP A 144 -9.61 -0.76 1.81
C ASP A 144 -9.02 -0.84 0.39
N ARG A 145 -9.70 -1.52 -0.53
CA ARG A 145 -9.29 -1.55 -1.93
C ARG A 145 -10.39 -0.99 -2.82
N GLN A 146 -10.03 -0.14 -3.76
CA GLN A 146 -10.95 0.28 -4.82
C GLN A 146 -11.43 -0.92 -5.66
N GLY A 147 -12.45 -0.71 -6.48
CA GLY A 147 -12.93 -1.77 -7.37
C GLY A 147 -14.12 -2.53 -6.81
N THR A 148 -14.38 -3.70 -7.36
CA THR A 148 -15.61 -4.46 -7.05
C THR A 148 -15.38 -5.88 -6.57
N ASN A 149 -14.29 -6.51 -7.00
CA ASN A 149 -13.93 -7.88 -6.67
C ASN A 149 -12.41 -8.11 -6.72
N ASP A 150 -11.64 -7.04 -6.68
CA ASP A 150 -10.19 -7.11 -6.70
C ASP A 150 -9.67 -7.43 -5.29
N CYS A 151 -8.55 -8.13 -5.20
CA CYS A 151 -7.84 -8.38 -3.95
C CYS A 151 -6.34 -8.20 -4.14
N VAL A 152 -5.66 -7.69 -3.12
CA VAL A 152 -4.23 -7.40 -3.15
C VAL A 152 -3.54 -8.05 -1.96
N PHE A 153 -2.43 -8.74 -2.23
CA PHE A 153 -1.65 -9.47 -1.23
C PHE A 153 -0.32 -8.79 -0.89
N TYR A 154 0.03 -7.71 -1.59
CA TYR A 154 1.31 -6.99 -1.47
C TYR A 154 2.50 -7.94 -1.61
N ASP A 155 3.42 -7.96 -0.64
CA ASP A 155 4.63 -8.79 -0.68
C ASP A 155 4.42 -10.25 -0.20
N LEU A 156 3.19 -10.69 -0.05
CA LEU A 156 2.89 -12.07 0.32
C LEU A 156 2.92 -12.98 -0.91
N TYR A 157 3.63 -14.12 -0.78
CA TYR A 157 3.60 -15.19 -1.77
C TYR A 157 3.16 -16.50 -1.11
N ASN A 158 1.86 -16.75 -1.10
CA ASN A 158 1.30 -18.03 -0.68
C ASN A 158 0.16 -18.44 -1.64
N PRO A 159 0.44 -19.27 -2.66
CA PRO A 159 -0.59 -19.69 -3.63
C PRO A 159 -1.84 -20.28 -3.00
N LYS A 160 -1.70 -21.04 -1.91
CA LYS A 160 -2.85 -21.62 -1.21
C LYS A 160 -3.74 -20.57 -0.55
N PHE A 161 -3.15 -19.49 -0.06
CA PHE A 161 -3.92 -18.37 0.50
C PHE A 161 -4.58 -17.57 -0.62
N ILE A 162 -3.88 -17.34 -1.72
CA ILE A 162 -4.41 -16.67 -2.92
C ILE A 162 -5.61 -17.45 -3.46
N ASP A 163 -5.43 -18.75 -3.76
CA ASP A 163 -6.49 -19.65 -4.23
C ASP A 163 -7.70 -19.67 -3.27
N TYR A 164 -7.44 -19.65 -1.96
CA TYR A 164 -8.49 -19.61 -0.95
C TYR A 164 -9.30 -18.31 -1.03
N ILE A 165 -8.67 -17.15 -1.12
CA ILE A 165 -9.36 -15.86 -1.26
C ILE A 165 -10.12 -15.78 -2.59
N GLU A 166 -9.50 -16.21 -3.69
CA GLU A 166 -10.14 -16.26 -5.01
C GLU A 166 -11.36 -17.18 -5.05
N SER A 167 -11.40 -18.24 -4.24
CA SER A 167 -12.56 -19.12 -4.11
C SER A 167 -13.83 -18.41 -3.63
N PHE A 168 -13.69 -17.25 -2.99
CA PHE A 168 -14.82 -16.38 -2.63
C PHE A 168 -15.24 -15.43 -3.76
N GLY A 169 -14.57 -15.49 -4.91
CA GLY A 169 -14.89 -14.71 -6.11
C GLY A 169 -14.21 -13.33 -6.11
N PHE A 170 -13.04 -13.25 -5.53
CA PHE A 170 -12.09 -12.15 -5.75
C PHE A 170 -11.11 -12.52 -6.85
N VAL A 171 -10.42 -11.53 -7.38
CA VAL A 171 -9.39 -11.67 -8.43
C VAL A 171 -8.18 -10.87 -7.98
N GLU A 172 -7.00 -11.49 -8.01
CA GLU A 172 -5.76 -10.83 -7.65
C GLU A 172 -5.48 -9.63 -8.56
N ASP A 173 -5.08 -8.52 -7.94
CA ASP A 173 -4.68 -7.28 -8.59
C ASP A 173 -3.44 -6.70 -7.88
N PHE A 174 -2.84 -5.69 -8.46
CA PHE A 174 -1.66 -5.04 -7.92
C PHE A 174 -2.02 -3.86 -7.02
N GLY A 175 -1.27 -3.69 -5.92
CA GLY A 175 -1.33 -2.54 -5.03
C GLY A 175 0.03 -2.17 -4.49
N THR A 176 0.23 -0.90 -4.12
CA THR A 176 1.52 -0.36 -3.71
C THR A 176 1.70 -0.37 -2.19
N PHE A 177 0.69 0.06 -1.45
CA PHE A 177 0.75 0.23 0.01
C PHE A 177 -0.64 0.09 0.63
N SER A 178 -0.69 -0.32 1.89
CA SER A 178 -1.84 -0.25 2.81
C SER A 178 -1.38 -0.72 4.20
N ASP A 179 -2.18 -0.58 5.25
CA ASP A 179 -1.81 -0.99 6.62
C ASP A 179 -1.29 -2.43 6.72
N ILE A 180 -1.89 -3.37 5.99
CA ILE A 180 -1.44 -4.77 6.01
C ILE A 180 -0.09 -4.99 5.33
N SER A 181 0.40 -4.07 4.53
CA SER A 181 1.77 -4.11 4.02
C SER A 181 2.80 -3.83 5.11
N VAL A 182 2.37 -3.25 6.24
CA VAL A 182 3.15 -3.07 7.48
C VAL A 182 2.88 -4.21 8.46
N LEU A 183 1.61 -4.50 8.77
CA LEU A 183 1.22 -5.45 9.81
C LEU A 183 1.63 -6.90 9.48
N CYS A 184 1.40 -7.34 8.25
CA CYS A 184 1.56 -8.74 7.85
C CYS A 184 3.02 -9.22 7.87
N PRO A 185 3.99 -8.47 7.32
CA PRO A 185 5.40 -8.85 7.38
C PRO A 185 5.95 -8.93 8.81
N GLU A 186 5.62 -7.94 9.64
CA GLU A 186 6.12 -7.86 11.00
C GLU A 186 5.60 -9.02 11.87
N TRP A 187 4.32 -9.34 11.75
CA TRP A 187 3.72 -10.44 12.51
C TRP A 187 3.82 -11.81 11.82
N LYS A 188 4.35 -11.86 10.60
CA LYS A 188 4.46 -13.08 9.78
C LYS A 188 3.12 -13.79 9.60
N ILE A 189 2.08 -13.01 9.31
CA ILE A 189 0.69 -13.47 9.14
C ILE A 189 0.23 -13.11 7.73
N CYS A 190 -0.42 -14.05 7.04
CA CYS A 190 -1.03 -13.78 5.74
C CYS A 190 -2.11 -12.71 5.84
N GLY A 191 -2.17 -11.83 4.85
CA GLY A 191 -3.19 -10.80 4.76
C GLY A 191 -3.60 -10.51 3.33
N VAL A 192 -4.79 -9.95 3.20
CA VAL A 192 -5.35 -9.53 1.92
C VAL A 192 -6.12 -8.23 2.08
N ASN A 193 -5.98 -7.31 1.12
CA ASN A 193 -6.83 -6.13 1.01
C ASN A 193 -7.90 -6.38 -0.06
N LEU A 194 -9.17 -6.23 0.32
CA LEU A 194 -10.33 -6.55 -0.51
C LEU A 194 -11.05 -5.29 -0.98
N SER A 195 -11.48 -5.27 -2.25
CA SER A 195 -12.28 -4.18 -2.79
C SER A 195 -13.59 -4.01 -2.05
N VAL A 196 -13.92 -2.76 -1.75
CA VAL A 196 -15.14 -2.38 -1.03
C VAL A 196 -16.08 -1.49 -1.84
N GLY A 197 -15.84 -1.36 -3.14
CA GLY A 197 -16.79 -0.76 -4.08
C GLY A 197 -16.56 0.69 -4.43
N TYR A 198 -15.56 1.39 -3.86
CA TYR A 198 -15.24 2.74 -4.28
C TYR A 198 -14.36 2.77 -5.54
N LYS A 199 -14.27 3.91 -6.18
CA LYS A 199 -13.43 4.20 -7.34
C LYS A 199 -13.01 5.65 -7.34
N ASN A 200 -11.87 5.93 -7.99
CA ASN A 200 -11.28 7.27 -8.10
C ASN A 200 -10.92 7.84 -6.73
N GLU A 201 -10.32 7.02 -5.88
CA GLU A 201 -9.77 7.40 -4.58
C GLU A 201 -8.91 8.66 -4.70
N HIS A 202 -8.76 9.38 -3.61
CA HIS A 202 -7.96 10.61 -3.52
C HIS A 202 -8.41 11.72 -4.49
N ASN A 203 -9.61 11.60 -5.06
CA ASN A 203 -10.10 12.53 -6.06
C ASN A 203 -11.54 13.00 -5.75
N ARG A 204 -11.87 14.25 -6.10
CA ARG A 204 -13.24 14.80 -5.91
C ARG A 204 -14.33 14.07 -6.70
N ILE A 205 -13.95 13.29 -7.71
CA ILE A 205 -14.89 12.45 -8.47
C ILE A 205 -15.02 11.04 -7.88
N GLU A 206 -14.55 10.84 -6.66
CA GLU A 206 -14.69 9.59 -5.96
C GLU A 206 -16.15 9.19 -5.82
N THR A 207 -16.40 7.89 -6.02
CA THR A 207 -17.74 7.31 -5.98
C THR A 207 -17.74 5.98 -5.24
N LEU A 208 -18.87 5.61 -4.64
CA LEU A 208 -19.08 4.32 -4.02
C LEU A 208 -20.21 3.56 -4.70
N ASN A 209 -19.95 2.34 -5.16
CA ASN A 209 -20.97 1.39 -5.60
C ASN A 209 -21.47 0.57 -4.41
N ALA A 210 -22.65 0.88 -3.92
CA ALA A 210 -23.24 0.17 -2.78
C ALA A 210 -23.47 -1.33 -3.04
N GLY A 211 -23.73 -1.72 -4.29
CA GLY A 211 -23.90 -3.13 -4.64
C GLY A 211 -22.63 -3.94 -4.46
N ALA A 212 -21.48 -3.40 -4.89
CA ALA A 212 -20.17 -4.02 -4.72
C ALA A 212 -19.80 -4.10 -3.23
N LEU A 213 -20.01 -3.02 -2.46
CA LEU A 213 -19.79 -3.01 -1.03
C LEU A 213 -20.54 -4.14 -0.30
N PHE A 214 -21.85 -4.27 -0.55
CA PHE A 214 -22.62 -5.32 0.11
C PHE A 214 -22.27 -6.73 -0.38
N ASP A 215 -21.77 -6.89 -1.61
CA ASP A 215 -21.24 -8.17 -2.08
C ASP A 215 -19.98 -8.56 -1.30
N THR A 216 -19.03 -7.64 -1.16
CA THR A 216 -17.82 -7.86 -0.35
C THR A 216 -18.16 -8.15 1.11
N ILE A 217 -19.06 -7.38 1.75
CA ILE A 217 -19.52 -7.67 3.12
C ILE A 217 -20.06 -9.10 3.23
N ASN A 218 -20.86 -9.56 2.27
CA ASN A 218 -21.42 -10.92 2.27
C ASN A 218 -20.33 -11.99 2.09
N LYS A 219 -19.31 -11.74 1.25
CA LYS A 219 -18.16 -12.64 1.07
C LYS A 219 -17.37 -12.74 2.39
N VAL A 220 -17.05 -11.63 3.04
CA VAL A 220 -16.36 -11.59 4.33
C VAL A 220 -17.17 -12.31 5.41
N ILE A 221 -18.49 -12.10 5.49
CA ILE A 221 -19.35 -12.84 6.45
C ILE A 221 -19.27 -14.36 6.18
N ARG A 222 -19.15 -14.81 4.95
CA ARG A 222 -18.96 -16.25 4.65
C ARG A 222 -17.62 -16.75 5.16
N MET A 223 -16.52 -16.00 4.95
CA MET A 223 -15.20 -16.33 5.47
C MET A 223 -15.20 -16.44 7.00
N LEU A 224 -15.83 -15.46 7.68
CA LEU A 224 -15.93 -15.45 9.15
C LEU A 224 -16.81 -16.59 9.72
N LYS A 225 -17.68 -17.19 8.94
CA LYS A 225 -18.56 -18.31 9.32
C LYS A 225 -17.98 -19.69 9.05
N GLU A 226 -16.84 -19.80 8.42
CA GLU A 226 -16.21 -21.08 8.19
C GLU A 226 -15.87 -21.77 9.53
N LYS A 227 -16.21 -23.06 9.61
CA LYS A 227 -15.96 -23.84 10.84
C LYS A 227 -14.49 -24.17 11.01
N ASP A 228 -13.85 -24.52 9.89
CA ASP A 228 -12.45 -24.93 9.84
C ASP A 228 -11.67 -23.90 9.03
N ILE A 229 -11.46 -22.69 9.62
CA ILE A 229 -10.65 -21.64 9.01
C ILE A 229 -9.23 -22.19 8.84
N PRO A 230 -8.70 -22.23 7.59
CA PRO A 230 -7.37 -22.77 7.35
C PRO A 230 -6.28 -21.87 7.93
N ASN A 231 -5.12 -22.47 8.18
CA ASN A 231 -3.93 -21.76 8.56
C ASN A 231 -3.00 -21.69 7.35
N PHE A 232 -2.43 -20.52 7.11
CA PHE A 232 -1.52 -20.29 5.99
C PHE A 232 -0.18 -19.83 6.53
N GLU A 233 0.91 -20.37 6.00
CA GLU A 233 2.25 -19.94 6.33
C GLU A 233 2.55 -18.63 5.60
N TYR A 234 3.13 -17.66 6.31
CA TYR A 234 3.55 -16.40 5.72
C TYR A 234 4.89 -16.58 5.00
N TYR A 235 4.90 -16.34 3.71
CA TYR A 235 6.10 -16.22 2.90
C TYR A 235 6.15 -14.82 2.31
N ARG A 236 7.21 -14.08 2.61
CA ARG A 236 7.40 -12.78 1.96
C ARG A 236 7.80 -13.01 0.51
N ASN A 237 7.08 -12.39 -0.40
CA ASN A 237 7.48 -12.36 -1.80
C ASN A 237 8.55 -11.28 -1.96
N TYR A 238 9.79 -11.68 -2.06
CA TYR A 238 10.89 -10.77 -2.39
C TYR A 238 10.97 -10.48 -3.89
N HIS A 239 9.98 -10.92 -4.66
CA HIS A 239 9.92 -10.75 -6.10
C HIS A 239 8.71 -9.90 -6.48
N SER A 240 8.96 -8.72 -7.05
CA SER A 240 7.94 -8.04 -7.83
C SER A 240 7.47 -8.98 -8.96
N ILE A 241 6.22 -8.89 -9.36
CA ILE A 241 5.51 -9.71 -10.37
C ILE A 241 6.31 -10.01 -11.66
N TRP A 242 7.44 -9.37 -11.89
CA TRP A 242 8.33 -9.56 -13.04
C TRP A 242 9.29 -10.74 -12.95
N PHE A 243 9.44 -11.39 -11.76
CA PHE A 243 10.43 -12.44 -11.54
C PHE A 243 9.88 -13.86 -11.46
N ASP A 244 8.58 -14.06 -11.55
CA ASP A 244 7.90 -15.35 -11.31
C ASP A 244 8.32 -16.51 -12.25
N ASN A 245 9.00 -16.22 -13.34
CA ASN A 245 9.44 -17.27 -14.29
C ASN A 245 10.90 -17.74 -14.12
N ILE A 246 11.72 -17.11 -13.29
CA ILE A 246 13.17 -17.40 -13.23
C ILE A 246 13.61 -18.05 -11.91
N CYS A 247 12.94 -17.81 -10.77
CA CYS A 247 13.49 -18.14 -9.44
C CYS A 247 12.77 -19.23 -8.65
N LYS A 248 12.17 -20.24 -9.27
CA LYS A 248 11.46 -21.35 -8.58
C LYS A 248 12.32 -22.25 -7.68
N ASN A 249 13.63 -22.03 -7.55
CA ASN A 249 14.55 -23.02 -6.95
C ASN A 249 15.58 -22.48 -5.93
N PHE A 250 15.41 -21.30 -5.31
CA PHE A 250 16.42 -20.81 -4.35
C PHE A 250 15.86 -20.56 -2.95
N PRO A 251 16.51 -21.08 -1.89
CA PRO A 251 16.15 -20.80 -0.50
C PRO A 251 16.59 -19.39 -0.11
N THR A 252 15.74 -18.66 0.62
CA THR A 252 16.01 -17.32 1.16
C THR A 252 16.42 -17.42 2.62
N ASP A 253 17.64 -17.04 2.95
CA ASP A 253 18.10 -16.83 4.32
C ASP A 253 18.01 -15.31 4.63
N GLY A 254 17.01 -14.92 5.26
CA GLY A 254 16.71 -13.85 6.22
C GLY A 254 17.29 -12.43 6.12
N ASP A 255 18.23 -12.04 5.27
CA ASP A 255 18.86 -10.72 5.31
C ASP A 255 18.94 -10.04 3.93
N GLY A 256 17.83 -9.36 3.52
CA GLY A 256 17.80 -8.47 2.35
C GLY A 256 17.28 -9.13 1.06
N PHE A 257 16.93 -8.27 0.10
CA PHE A 257 16.53 -8.70 -1.22
C PHE A 257 17.74 -9.20 -2.02
N TYR A 258 17.55 -10.30 -2.74
CA TYR A 258 18.51 -10.75 -3.74
C TYR A 258 17.98 -10.42 -5.13
N VAL A 259 18.82 -9.77 -5.94
CA VAL A 259 18.48 -9.35 -7.29
C VAL A 259 19.46 -9.93 -8.29
N HIS A 260 18.99 -10.23 -9.49
CA HIS A 260 19.88 -10.61 -10.58
C HIS A 260 20.54 -9.39 -11.20
N CYS A 261 21.84 -9.44 -11.31
CA CYS A 261 22.57 -8.47 -12.11
C CYS A 261 22.15 -8.58 -13.59
N ARG A 262 21.63 -7.50 -14.16
CA ARG A 262 21.22 -7.45 -15.58
C ARG A 262 22.39 -7.71 -16.54
N GLY A 263 23.63 -7.45 -16.12
CA GLY A 263 24.81 -7.64 -16.95
C GLY A 263 25.31 -9.10 -16.98
N CYS A 264 25.51 -9.74 -15.83
CA CYS A 264 26.07 -11.10 -15.76
C CYS A 264 25.07 -12.20 -15.37
N GLY A 265 23.84 -11.82 -14.98
CA GLY A 265 22.81 -12.78 -14.56
C GLY A 265 23.06 -13.42 -13.19
N GLN A 266 24.14 -13.07 -12.48
CA GLN A 266 24.42 -13.61 -11.16
C GLN A 266 23.52 -12.95 -10.11
N LEU A 267 23.23 -13.69 -9.02
CA LEU A 267 22.44 -13.25 -7.89
C LEU A 267 23.30 -12.48 -6.90
N PHE A 268 22.85 -11.31 -6.47
CA PHE A 268 23.50 -10.45 -5.49
C PHE A 268 22.47 -9.95 -4.48
N SER A 269 22.90 -9.62 -3.26
CA SER A 269 22.07 -8.81 -2.37
C SER A 269 21.80 -7.44 -3.00
N GLU A 270 20.61 -6.88 -2.79
CA GLU A 270 20.29 -5.54 -3.34
C GLU A 270 21.30 -4.47 -2.88
N TYR A 271 21.85 -4.63 -1.65
CA TYR A 271 22.89 -3.75 -1.09
C TYR A 271 24.24 -3.84 -1.82
N GLU A 272 24.46 -4.91 -2.59
CA GLU A 272 25.66 -5.13 -3.40
C GLU A 272 25.46 -4.71 -4.87
N THR A 273 24.29 -4.19 -5.20
CA THR A 273 23.92 -3.79 -6.57
C THR A 273 23.61 -2.32 -6.68
N PHE A 274 23.61 -1.83 -7.93
CA PHE A 274 23.27 -0.46 -8.29
C PHE A 274 21.93 -0.48 -9.02
N PRO A 275 20.88 0.15 -8.48
CA PRO A 275 19.64 0.35 -9.21
C PRO A 275 19.84 1.41 -10.30
N VAL A 276 19.42 1.11 -11.52
CA VAL A 276 19.54 1.97 -12.69
C VAL A 276 18.20 1.99 -13.41
N LYS A 277 17.65 3.16 -13.69
CA LYS A 277 16.44 3.29 -14.53
C LYS A 277 16.80 2.99 -15.99
N GLY A 278 16.26 1.91 -16.53
CA GLY A 278 16.43 1.51 -17.91
C GLY A 278 15.65 2.39 -18.90
N LEU A 279 16.01 2.29 -20.16
CA LEU A 279 15.31 2.99 -21.26
C LEU A 279 13.86 2.55 -21.43
N ASP A 280 13.51 1.37 -20.94
CA ASP A 280 12.17 0.80 -20.92
C ASP A 280 11.30 1.35 -19.79
N GLY A 281 11.86 2.19 -18.90
CA GLY A 281 11.18 2.78 -17.75
C GLY A 281 11.22 1.90 -16.50
N HIS A 282 11.88 0.72 -16.55
CA HIS A 282 12.01 -0.16 -15.39
C HIS A 282 13.35 0.02 -14.68
N THR A 283 13.37 -0.18 -13.36
CA THR A 283 14.61 -0.20 -12.59
C THR A 283 15.29 -1.55 -12.77
N CYS A 284 16.56 -1.53 -13.19
CA CYS A 284 17.43 -2.68 -13.38
C CYS A 284 18.54 -2.64 -12.37
N PHE A 285 18.96 -3.80 -11.88
CA PHE A 285 20.04 -3.91 -10.90
C PHE A 285 21.31 -4.42 -11.57
N TYR A 286 22.44 -3.80 -11.26
CA TYR A 286 23.76 -4.18 -11.78
C TYR A 286 24.74 -4.37 -10.64
N CYS A 287 25.55 -5.43 -10.68
CA CYS A 287 26.69 -5.53 -9.79
C CYS A 287 27.77 -4.51 -10.18
N PRO A 288 28.73 -4.18 -9.29
CA PRO A 288 29.74 -3.14 -9.55
C PRO A 288 30.52 -3.34 -10.86
N ASP A 289 30.74 -4.60 -11.24
CA ASP A 289 31.52 -4.95 -12.43
C ASP A 289 30.71 -4.86 -13.74
N CYS A 290 29.40 -4.83 -13.64
CA CYS A 290 28.48 -4.87 -14.79
C CYS A 290 27.74 -3.56 -15.05
N ILE A 291 28.01 -2.51 -14.30
CA ILE A 291 27.38 -1.20 -14.54
C ILE A 291 27.69 -0.75 -15.98
N PRO A 292 26.66 -0.48 -16.82
CA PRO A 292 26.89 -0.01 -18.17
C PRO A 292 27.66 1.31 -18.20
N SER A 293 28.46 1.51 -19.28
CA SER A 293 29.23 2.76 -19.46
C SER A 293 28.36 3.97 -19.80
N ASN A 294 27.11 3.73 -20.19
CA ASN A 294 26.13 4.75 -20.58
C ASN A 294 25.14 5.06 -19.42
N VAL A 295 25.56 4.95 -18.18
CA VAL A 295 24.77 5.31 -16.99
C VAL A 295 25.23 6.65 -16.46
N GLU A 296 24.27 7.55 -16.22
CA GLU A 296 24.46 8.86 -15.59
C GLU A 296 23.49 9.06 -14.43
N TRP A 297 23.71 10.11 -13.64
CA TRP A 297 22.83 10.50 -12.54
C TRP A 297 21.89 11.61 -12.98
N CYS A 298 20.60 11.43 -12.73
CA CYS A 298 19.59 12.44 -13.04
C CYS A 298 19.79 13.67 -12.15
N ALA A 299 19.86 14.85 -12.75
CA ALA A 299 20.07 16.10 -12.03
C ALA A 299 18.85 16.52 -11.17
N GLU A 300 17.65 15.95 -11.43
CA GLU A 300 16.42 16.29 -10.71
C GLU A 300 16.11 15.29 -9.59
N CYS A 301 16.06 13.97 -9.89
CA CYS A 301 15.69 12.96 -8.90
C CYS A 301 16.89 12.26 -8.24
N GLU A 302 18.11 12.57 -8.67
CA GLU A 302 19.37 11.98 -8.18
C GLU A 302 19.47 10.44 -8.34
N GLU A 303 18.63 9.81 -9.16
CA GLU A 303 18.68 8.39 -9.47
C GLU A 303 19.53 8.11 -10.70
N ALA A 304 20.20 6.96 -10.71
CA ALA A 304 20.99 6.52 -11.88
C ALA A 304 20.06 6.09 -13.02
N PHE A 305 20.38 6.47 -14.26
CA PHE A 305 19.61 6.10 -15.44
C PHE A 305 20.51 5.78 -16.65
N GLU A 306 20.02 4.92 -17.55
CA GLU A 306 20.66 4.65 -18.83
C GLU A 306 20.43 5.82 -19.78
N ILE A 307 21.51 6.33 -20.38
CA ILE A 307 21.43 7.39 -21.37
C ILE A 307 20.84 6.84 -22.67
N ASP A 308 19.81 7.52 -23.17
CA ASP A 308 19.23 7.22 -24.47
C ASP A 308 20.24 7.56 -25.59
N PRO A 309 20.61 6.60 -26.46
CA PRO A 309 21.49 6.87 -27.63
C PRO A 309 20.93 7.95 -28.53
N ALA A 310 19.62 8.18 -28.55
CA ALA A 310 18.99 9.25 -29.31
C ALA A 310 19.17 10.64 -28.67
N ASN A 311 19.51 10.67 -27.34
CA ASN A 311 19.79 11.90 -26.62
C ASN A 311 20.99 11.74 -25.66
N PRO A 312 22.19 11.59 -26.19
CA PRO A 312 23.39 11.17 -25.44
C PRO A 312 23.92 12.22 -24.45
N HIS A 313 23.35 13.40 -24.41
CA HIS A 313 23.74 14.49 -23.51
C HIS A 313 22.66 14.86 -22.51
N SER A 314 21.69 13.96 -22.27
CA SER A 314 20.65 14.21 -21.27
C SER A 314 21.22 14.19 -19.86
N GLU A 315 20.99 15.25 -19.11
CA GLU A 315 21.28 15.34 -17.67
C GLU A 315 20.10 14.84 -16.82
N TYR A 316 19.00 14.41 -17.45
CA TYR A 316 17.76 14.02 -16.79
C TYR A 316 17.27 12.66 -17.28
N CYS A 317 16.74 11.85 -16.37
CA CYS A 317 16.07 10.60 -16.74
C CYS A 317 14.77 10.89 -17.51
N LYS A 318 14.25 9.86 -18.18
CA LYS A 318 13.05 9.98 -19.04
C LYS A 318 11.82 10.50 -18.29
N ASP A 319 11.66 10.12 -17.03
CA ASP A 319 10.53 10.55 -16.18
C ASP A 319 10.61 12.04 -15.86
N CYS A 320 11.81 12.54 -15.51
CA CYS A 320 12.01 13.94 -15.19
C CYS A 320 11.93 14.85 -16.43
N ILE A 321 12.44 14.40 -17.59
CA ILE A 321 12.25 15.14 -18.87
C ILE A 321 10.77 15.33 -19.18
N GLY A 322 9.94 14.31 -19.00
CA GLY A 322 8.50 14.39 -19.22
C GLY A 322 7.79 15.43 -18.35
N GLY A 323 8.29 15.68 -17.14
CA GLY A 323 7.83 16.74 -16.23
C GLY A 323 8.27 18.15 -16.67
N LEU A 324 9.50 18.31 -17.13
CA LEU A 324 10.06 19.59 -17.57
C LEU A 324 9.39 20.12 -18.85
N VAL A 325 9.03 19.24 -19.79
CA VAL A 325 8.33 19.62 -21.03
C VAL A 325 6.94 20.19 -20.76
N LYS A 326 6.25 19.75 -19.71
CA LYS A 326 4.95 20.32 -19.31
C LYS A 326 5.07 21.75 -18.74
N CYS A 327 6.18 22.11 -18.11
CA CYS A 327 6.41 23.46 -17.59
C CYS A 327 6.83 24.48 -18.66
N HIS A 328 7.45 24.06 -19.77
CA HIS A 328 7.96 24.96 -20.80
C HIS A 328 6.92 25.38 -21.85
N MET A 329 5.73 24.80 -21.88
CA MET A 329 4.67 25.25 -22.79
C MET A 329 3.90 26.51 -22.34
N THR A 330 4.27 27.13 -21.21
CA THR A 330 3.57 28.31 -20.69
C THR A 330 4.43 29.55 -20.48
N SER A 331 5.67 29.64 -20.97
CA SER A 331 6.38 30.92 -20.93
C SER A 331 7.37 31.06 -22.10
N THR A 332 7.04 31.97 -23.01
CA THR A 332 7.89 32.47 -24.05
C THR A 332 9.00 33.38 -23.50
N SER A 333 10.21 33.15 -24.01
CA SER A 333 11.31 34.12 -24.29
C SER A 333 12.26 34.58 -23.16
N LYS A 334 13.49 34.30 -23.41
CA LYS A 334 14.79 35.06 -23.41
C LYS A 334 15.91 34.38 -22.62
N ALA A 335 16.80 33.82 -23.35
CA ALA A 335 18.16 34.28 -23.75
C ALA A 335 19.29 33.99 -22.73
N LEU A 336 20.15 33.06 -23.16
CA LEU A 336 21.62 33.08 -23.37
C LEU A 336 22.58 33.37 -22.22
N GLU A 337 23.45 32.43 -22.06
CA GLU A 337 24.92 32.38 -22.14
C GLU A 337 25.74 32.08 -20.88
N ASN A 338 26.54 31.02 -21.02
CA ASN A 338 27.92 30.81 -20.58
C ASN A 338 28.30 30.55 -19.13
N SER A 339 28.79 29.36 -18.81
CA SER A 339 30.22 29.07 -18.80
C SER A 339 30.56 27.65 -18.41
N SER A 340 31.40 27.05 -19.20
CA SER A 340 31.99 25.73 -19.06
C SER A 340 33.09 25.69 -17.98
N THR A 341 33.05 24.65 -17.13
CA THR A 341 34.29 24.01 -16.65
C THR A 341 34.01 22.51 -16.50
N LYS A 342 34.56 21.76 -17.43
CA LYS A 342 34.54 20.29 -17.42
C LYS A 342 35.66 19.78 -16.52
N SER A 343 35.31 19.01 -15.50
CA SER A 343 36.21 18.01 -14.90
C SER A 343 35.82 16.64 -15.44
N SER A 344 36.69 16.05 -16.25
CA SER A 344 36.51 14.72 -16.82
C SER A 344 36.81 13.64 -15.77
N VAL A 345 35.78 13.21 -15.03
CA VAL A 345 35.82 11.98 -14.25
C VAL A 345 35.05 10.93 -15.04
N THR A 346 35.61 9.74 -15.20
CA THR A 346 34.93 8.66 -15.92
C THR A 346 33.65 8.27 -15.15
N PRO A 347 32.56 7.94 -15.84
CA PRO A 347 31.25 7.62 -15.20
C PRO A 347 31.33 6.58 -14.08
N LYS A 348 32.25 5.59 -14.22
CA LYS A 348 32.46 4.54 -13.22
C LYS A 348 33.00 5.06 -11.89
N GLU A 349 33.85 6.06 -11.88
CA GLU A 349 34.44 6.59 -10.65
C GLU A 349 33.45 7.46 -9.87
N SER A 350 32.58 8.21 -10.55
CA SER A 350 31.58 9.06 -9.89
C SER A 350 30.50 8.25 -9.15
N VAL A 351 30.05 7.14 -9.74
CA VAL A 351 29.04 6.24 -9.16
C VAL A 351 29.58 5.56 -7.89
N ILE A 352 30.80 5.02 -7.96
CA ILE A 352 31.44 4.33 -6.82
C ILE A 352 31.75 5.30 -5.67
N GLN A 353 32.09 6.55 -6.00
CA GLN A 353 32.47 7.54 -4.99
C GLN A 353 31.26 8.10 -4.22
N LYS A 354 30.11 8.27 -4.89
CA LYS A 354 28.87 8.68 -4.22
C LYS A 354 28.34 7.60 -3.25
N GLN A 355 28.42 6.33 -3.61
CA GLN A 355 28.00 5.26 -2.70
C GLN A 355 28.95 5.03 -1.51
N LYS A 356 30.27 5.24 -1.70
CA LYS A 356 31.21 5.20 -0.56
C LYS A 356 30.95 6.30 0.47
N ASN A 357 30.34 7.41 0.07
CA ASN A 357 29.93 8.47 0.98
C ASN A 357 28.61 8.14 1.71
N TYR A 358 27.68 7.45 1.06
CA TYR A 358 26.42 6.99 1.67
C TYR A 358 26.65 5.90 2.72
N SER A 359 27.54 4.95 2.47
CA SER A 359 27.89 3.89 3.45
C SER A 359 28.74 4.37 4.63
N LYS A 360 29.39 5.55 4.54
CA LYS A 360 30.15 6.11 5.66
C LYS A 360 29.31 6.91 6.67
N ASP A 361 28.15 7.41 6.26
CA ASP A 361 27.26 8.15 7.17
C ASP A 361 26.30 7.22 7.96
N SER A 362 26.05 6.00 7.50
CA SER A 362 25.22 5.03 8.21
C SER A 362 25.93 4.23 9.30
N SER A 363 27.26 4.39 9.49
CA SER A 363 28.06 3.61 10.42
C SER A 363 28.58 4.34 11.66
N LYS A 364 27.88 5.39 12.14
CA LYS A 364 28.22 5.98 13.45
C LYS A 364 27.24 5.51 14.52
N PRO A 365 27.67 4.68 15.49
CA PRO A 365 26.85 4.35 16.65
C PRO A 365 26.73 5.61 17.52
N LYS A 366 25.51 6.05 17.83
CA LYS A 366 25.24 7.02 18.89
C LYS A 366 25.65 6.40 20.22
N LYS A 367 26.69 6.89 20.84
CA LYS A 367 27.03 6.64 22.25
C LYS A 367 26.19 7.57 23.13
N THR A 368 25.62 6.94 24.14
CA THR A 368 24.90 7.41 25.34
C THR A 368 23.53 7.98 25.14
#